data_004278354071603c6547f005162f7797
#
_entry.id   004278354071603c6547f005162f7797
#
_cell.length_a   1.000
_cell.length_b   1.000
_cell.length_c   1.000
_cell.angle_alpha   90.00
_cell.angle_beta   90.00
_cell.angle_gamma   90.00
#
_symmetry.space_group_name_H-M   'P 1'
#
loop_
_entity.id
_entity.type
_entity.pdbx_description
1 polymer ?
#
loop_
_entity_poly.entity_id
_entity_poly.type
_entity_poly.pdbx_seq_one_letter_code
_entity_poly.pdbx_strand_id
1 'polypeptide(L)'
;SHKRGDLITGGLCCGVLLTIASTLQQTGIAYTSAGKAGFITALYIVIIPILGLLVKKHVTFMQWAAVAVAAAGMYFICINEGFSINKGDLIVLACAVVFAVHIMAIERFTQLVDPVRMSAIQFFVCGMLSLPVIIWAEQPELSAITAAWLPLAHAGIMSCGIAYTLQ
;
A
#
# COMPACT_ATOMS: atom_id res chain seq x y z
N SER A 1 -22.44 -17.48 11.17
CA SER A 1 -22.62 -16.82 9.84
C SER A 1 -22.07 -15.38 9.81
N HIS A 2 -22.11 -14.64 10.91
CA HIS A 2 -21.61 -13.25 10.99
C HIS A 2 -20.12 -13.15 10.61
N LYS A 3 -19.25 -13.97 11.20
CA LYS A 3 -17.80 -13.97 10.94
C LYS A 3 -17.41 -14.24 9.48
N ARG A 4 -18.24 -14.98 8.72
CA ARG A 4 -17.97 -15.18 7.28
C ARG A 4 -18.32 -13.95 6.46
N GLY A 5 -19.38 -13.23 6.82
CA GLY A 5 -19.75 -11.97 6.20
C GLY A 5 -18.65 -10.92 6.40
N ASP A 6 -18.19 -10.75 7.64
CA ASP A 6 -17.13 -9.80 7.99
C ASP A 6 -15.79 -10.12 7.28
N LEU A 7 -15.47 -11.43 7.13
CA LEU A 7 -14.28 -11.89 6.40
C LEU A 7 -14.33 -11.51 4.91
N ILE A 8 -15.45 -11.76 4.26
CA ILE A 8 -15.62 -11.45 2.83
C ILE A 8 -15.64 -9.93 2.63
N THR A 9 -16.40 -9.21 3.44
CA THR A 9 -16.48 -7.74 3.35
C THR A 9 -15.13 -7.08 3.61
N GLY A 10 -14.40 -7.55 4.64
CA GLY A 10 -13.06 -7.07 4.96
C GLY A 10 -12.08 -7.34 3.81
N GLY A 11 -12.05 -8.56 3.30
CA GLY A 11 -11.20 -8.96 2.19
C GLY A 11 -11.49 -8.19 0.89
N LEU A 12 -12.77 -7.97 0.57
CA LEU A 12 -13.20 -7.18 -0.59
C LEU A 12 -12.81 -5.70 -0.42
N CYS A 13 -13.13 -5.09 0.72
CA CYS A 13 -12.81 -3.71 1.02
C CYS A 13 -11.29 -3.46 0.94
N CYS A 14 -10.52 -4.28 1.65
CA CYS A 14 -9.05 -4.17 1.64
C CYS A 14 -8.47 -4.47 0.26
N GLY A 15 -9.02 -5.43 -0.49
CA GLY A 15 -8.58 -5.75 -1.85
C GLY A 15 -8.81 -4.61 -2.84
N VAL A 16 -9.96 -3.95 -2.79
CA VAL A 16 -10.25 -2.76 -3.62
C VAL A 16 -9.33 -1.61 -3.26
N LEU A 17 -9.15 -1.30 -1.98
CA LEU A 17 -8.23 -0.25 -1.53
C LEU A 17 -6.79 -0.54 -1.95
N LEU A 18 -6.34 -1.78 -1.83
CA LEU A 18 -5.02 -2.20 -2.27
C LEU A 18 -4.83 -2.04 -3.78
N THR A 19 -5.85 -2.39 -4.58
CA THR A 19 -5.82 -2.20 -6.04
C THR A 19 -5.69 -0.73 -6.40
N ILE A 20 -6.49 0.14 -5.78
CA ILE A 20 -6.45 1.59 -6.04
C ILE A 20 -5.07 2.14 -5.65
N ALA A 21 -4.56 1.80 -4.46
CA ALA A 21 -3.26 2.24 -4.00
C ALA A 21 -2.13 1.79 -4.93
N SER A 22 -2.12 0.52 -5.32
CA SER A 22 -1.09 -0.04 -6.21
C SER A 22 -1.14 0.58 -7.61
N THR A 23 -2.33 0.82 -8.16
CA THR A 23 -2.48 1.48 -9.45
C THR A 23 -1.98 2.93 -9.41
N LEU A 24 -2.33 3.68 -8.35
CA LEU A 24 -1.84 5.04 -8.16
C LEU A 24 -0.32 5.06 -8.00
N GLN A 25 0.24 4.13 -7.23
CA GLN A 25 1.69 4.02 -7.03
C GLN A 25 2.41 3.75 -8.35
N GLN A 26 1.95 2.77 -9.09
CA GLN A 26 2.54 2.39 -10.38
C GLN A 26 2.46 3.54 -11.39
N THR A 27 1.31 4.20 -11.48
CA THR A 27 1.13 5.38 -12.32
C THR A 27 2.03 6.54 -11.89
N GLY A 28 2.17 6.77 -10.59
CA GLY A 28 3.00 7.84 -10.05
C GLY A 28 4.50 7.62 -10.30
N ILE A 29 4.99 6.40 -10.15
CA ILE A 29 6.40 6.03 -10.39
C ILE A 29 6.80 6.30 -11.84
N ALA A 30 5.88 6.21 -12.81
CA ALA A 30 6.17 6.54 -14.21
C ALA A 30 6.55 8.01 -14.43
N TYR A 31 6.24 8.91 -13.48
CA TYR A 31 6.47 10.36 -13.58
C TYR A 31 7.40 10.91 -12.50
N THR A 32 7.90 10.09 -11.58
CA THR A 32 8.83 10.48 -10.51
C THR A 32 9.91 9.43 -10.30
N SER A 33 10.93 9.74 -9.50
CA SER A 33 11.97 8.76 -9.19
C SER A 33 11.47 7.71 -8.19
N ALA A 34 12.05 6.51 -8.24
CA ALA A 34 11.71 5.44 -7.30
C ALA A 34 11.99 5.85 -5.84
N GLY A 35 13.06 6.62 -5.59
CA GLY A 35 13.40 7.15 -4.29
C GLY A 35 12.33 8.11 -3.77
N LYS A 36 11.91 9.09 -4.59
CA LYS A 36 10.83 10.02 -4.25
C LYS A 36 9.50 9.30 -4.03
N ALA A 37 9.17 8.36 -4.92
CA ALA A 37 7.95 7.58 -4.79
C ALA A 37 7.93 6.78 -3.48
N GLY A 38 9.03 6.11 -3.13
CA GLY A 38 9.16 5.40 -1.85
C GLY A 38 8.99 6.31 -0.64
N PHE A 39 9.64 7.49 -0.71
CA PHE A 39 9.51 8.53 0.30
C PHE A 39 8.07 8.99 0.50
N ILE A 40 7.43 9.46 -0.57
CA ILE A 40 6.08 10.00 -0.51
C ILE A 40 5.08 8.91 -0.08
N THR A 41 5.26 7.68 -0.57
CA THR A 41 4.44 6.55 -0.12
C THR A 41 4.57 6.36 1.39
N ALA A 42 5.79 6.37 1.93
CA ALA A 42 6.03 6.19 3.36
C ALA A 42 5.41 7.29 4.24
N LEU A 43 4.95 8.42 3.67
CA LEU A 43 4.16 9.43 4.39
C LEU A 43 2.85 8.86 4.97
N TYR A 44 2.39 7.68 4.51
CA TYR A 44 1.24 7.03 5.16
C TYR A 44 1.46 6.81 6.66
N ILE A 45 2.71 6.64 7.11
CA ILE A 45 3.08 6.51 8.53
C ILE A 45 2.68 7.77 9.32
N VAL A 46 2.78 8.95 8.68
CA VAL A 46 2.36 10.24 9.27
C VAL A 46 0.85 10.43 9.13
N ILE A 47 0.29 10.01 8.01
CA ILE A 47 -1.13 10.18 7.69
C ILE A 47 -2.01 9.31 8.60
N ILE A 48 -1.59 8.10 8.96
CA ILE A 48 -2.35 7.18 9.83
C ILE A 48 -2.72 7.80 11.17
N PRO A 49 -1.79 8.36 11.98
CA PRO A 49 -2.17 9.00 13.23
C PRO A 49 -3.04 10.25 13.04
N ILE A 50 -2.84 11.01 11.96
CA ILE A 50 -3.68 12.17 11.64
C ILE A 50 -5.13 11.72 11.36
N LEU A 51 -5.31 10.71 10.51
CA LEU A 51 -6.62 10.12 10.26
C LEU A 51 -7.21 9.46 11.52
N GLY A 52 -6.35 8.86 12.35
CA GLY A 52 -6.73 8.29 13.64
C GLY A 52 -7.36 9.34 14.58
N LEU A 53 -6.80 10.53 14.62
CA LEU A 53 -7.37 11.65 15.40
C LEU A 53 -8.76 12.04 14.88
N LEU A 54 -8.98 12.06 13.56
CA LEU A 54 -10.31 12.34 12.98
C LEU A 54 -11.36 11.30 13.39
N VAL A 55 -10.93 10.05 13.61
CA VAL A 55 -11.81 8.97 14.08
C VAL A 55 -11.81 8.86 15.61
N LYS A 56 -11.30 9.87 16.31
CA LYS A 56 -11.23 9.94 17.78
C LYS A 56 -10.43 8.79 18.43
N LYS A 57 -9.46 8.22 17.73
CA LYS A 57 -8.49 7.29 18.32
C LYS A 57 -7.44 8.09 19.10
N HIS A 58 -7.06 7.58 20.26
CA HIS A 58 -5.95 8.14 21.03
C HIS A 58 -4.63 7.81 20.35
N VAL A 59 -3.88 8.84 19.96
CA VAL A 59 -2.53 8.70 19.42
C VAL A 59 -1.53 8.85 20.57
N THR A 60 -0.69 7.84 20.74
CA THR A 60 0.30 7.78 21.82
C THR A 60 1.49 8.69 21.50
N PHE A 61 2.14 9.24 22.52
CA PHE A 61 3.39 10.01 22.35
C PHE A 61 4.47 9.22 21.58
N MET A 62 4.56 7.91 21.80
CA MET A 62 5.48 7.03 21.09
C MET A 62 5.21 7.01 19.56
N GLN A 63 3.96 7.06 19.14
CA GLN A 63 3.59 7.15 17.73
C GLN A 63 4.04 8.48 17.12
N TRP A 64 3.92 9.59 17.83
CA TRP A 64 4.42 10.89 17.39
C TRP A 64 5.96 10.92 17.31
N ALA A 65 6.66 10.29 18.26
CA ALA A 65 8.10 10.15 18.20
C ALA A 65 8.53 9.32 17.00
N ALA A 66 7.86 8.20 16.72
CA ALA A 66 8.11 7.39 15.53
C ALA A 66 7.88 8.17 14.23
N VAL A 67 6.80 8.97 14.17
CA VAL A 67 6.51 9.87 13.04
C VAL A 67 7.63 10.89 12.84
N ALA A 68 8.12 11.51 13.91
CA ALA A 68 9.21 12.48 13.82
C ALA A 68 10.51 11.85 13.30
N VAL A 69 10.87 10.67 13.80
CA VAL A 69 12.06 9.93 13.35
C VAL A 69 11.91 9.51 11.88
N ALA A 70 10.75 8.99 11.49
CA ALA A 70 10.47 8.63 10.09
C ALA A 70 10.56 9.86 9.18
N ALA A 71 9.94 10.98 9.57
CA ALA A 71 9.98 12.23 8.79
C ALA A 71 11.42 12.76 8.64
N ALA A 72 12.24 12.70 9.70
CA ALA A 72 13.65 13.10 9.64
C ALA A 72 14.46 12.20 8.70
N GLY A 73 14.33 10.87 8.81
CA GLY A 73 15.00 9.93 7.91
C GLY A 73 14.62 10.17 6.46
N MET A 74 13.35 10.43 6.23
CA MET A 74 12.82 10.74 4.92
C MET A 74 13.34 12.08 4.35
N TYR A 75 13.45 13.11 5.17
CA TYR A 75 14.04 14.39 4.78
C TYR A 75 15.46 14.22 4.24
N PHE A 76 16.30 13.41 4.92
CA PHE A 76 17.67 13.13 4.47
C PHE A 76 17.73 12.40 3.13
N ILE A 77 16.77 11.54 2.81
CA ILE A 77 16.69 10.87 1.51
C ILE A 77 16.31 11.87 0.41
N CYS A 78 15.40 12.81 0.70
CA CYS A 78 14.91 13.77 -0.29
C CYS A 78 15.88 14.91 -0.62
N ILE A 79 16.78 15.28 0.28
CA ILE A 79 17.75 16.37 0.04
C ILE A 79 18.59 16.12 -1.22
N ASN A 80 18.91 14.86 -1.51
CA ASN A 80 19.74 14.49 -2.64
C ASN A 80 19.02 14.49 -4.01
N GLU A 81 17.68 14.51 -4.04
CA GLU A 81 16.91 14.37 -5.28
C GLU A 81 16.28 15.68 -5.83
N GLY A 82 16.54 16.82 -5.18
CA GLY A 82 16.01 18.13 -5.58
C GLY A 82 14.50 18.31 -5.27
N PHE A 83 14.14 19.43 -4.68
CA PHE A 83 12.76 19.76 -4.22
C PHE A 83 11.82 20.22 -5.35
N SER A 84 11.76 19.51 -6.48
CA SER A 84 10.77 19.82 -7.51
C SER A 84 9.54 18.90 -7.35
N ILE A 85 8.36 19.48 -7.13
CA ILE A 85 7.10 18.72 -7.08
C ILE A 85 6.58 18.57 -8.50
N ASN A 86 6.35 17.32 -8.91
CA ASN A 86 5.80 16.99 -10.21
C ASN A 86 4.45 16.26 -10.10
N LYS A 87 3.82 15.99 -11.25
CA LYS A 87 2.51 15.28 -11.26
C LYS A 87 2.60 13.89 -10.63
N GLY A 88 3.72 13.18 -10.80
CA GLY A 88 3.95 11.87 -10.19
C GLY A 88 3.94 11.93 -8.67
N ASP A 89 4.57 12.96 -8.09
CA ASP A 89 4.62 13.15 -6.65
C ASP A 89 3.21 13.32 -6.04
N LEU A 90 2.32 14.06 -6.73
CA LEU A 90 0.93 14.22 -6.30
C LEU A 90 0.14 12.92 -6.39
N ILE A 91 0.34 12.11 -7.43
CA ILE A 91 -0.30 10.81 -7.59
C ILE A 91 0.16 9.86 -6.48
N VAL A 92 1.47 9.83 -6.18
CA VAL A 92 2.03 9.01 -5.11
C VAL A 92 1.56 9.50 -3.73
N LEU A 93 1.35 10.80 -3.54
CA LEU A 93 0.77 11.33 -2.31
C LEU A 93 -0.68 10.85 -2.13
N ALA A 94 -1.48 10.86 -3.20
CA ALA A 94 -2.82 10.28 -3.17
C ALA A 94 -2.77 8.78 -2.84
N CYS A 95 -1.80 8.05 -3.40
CA CYS A 95 -1.52 6.66 -3.06
C CYS A 95 -1.24 6.49 -1.56
N ALA A 96 -0.41 7.36 -0.95
CA ALA A 96 -0.09 7.30 0.47
C ALA A 96 -1.34 7.47 1.36
N VAL A 97 -2.27 8.34 0.96
CA VAL A 97 -3.57 8.50 1.66
C VAL A 97 -4.40 7.23 1.56
N VAL A 98 -4.49 6.62 0.37
CA VAL A 98 -5.24 5.37 0.19
C VAL A 98 -4.59 4.23 0.97
N PHE A 99 -3.27 4.12 1.02
CA PHE A 99 -2.57 3.15 1.86
C PHE A 99 -2.86 3.36 3.35
N ALA A 100 -2.90 4.60 3.83
CA ALA A 100 -3.26 4.89 5.21
C ALA A 100 -4.68 4.39 5.54
N VAL A 101 -5.64 4.64 4.66
CA VAL A 101 -7.02 4.13 4.82
C VAL A 101 -7.05 2.62 4.76
N HIS A 102 -6.29 2.00 3.85
CA HIS A 102 -6.19 0.54 3.72
C HIS A 102 -5.65 -0.10 5.01
N ILE A 103 -4.58 0.44 5.59
CA ILE A 103 -4.01 -0.06 6.85
C ILE A 103 -5.01 0.08 8.00
N MET A 104 -5.72 1.21 8.09
CA MET A 104 -6.77 1.39 9.10
C MET A 104 -7.93 0.40 8.91
N ALA A 105 -8.28 0.07 7.66
CA ALA A 105 -9.27 -0.96 7.37
C ALA A 105 -8.79 -2.35 7.80
N ILE A 106 -7.54 -2.72 7.48
CA ILE A 106 -6.93 -3.97 7.95
C ILE A 106 -6.99 -4.05 9.48
N GLU A 107 -6.52 -3.03 10.18
CA GLU A 107 -6.54 -2.97 11.65
C GLU A 107 -7.96 -3.21 12.22
N ARG A 108 -8.97 -2.63 11.57
CA ARG A 108 -10.36 -2.79 11.99
C ARG A 108 -10.88 -4.20 11.79
N PHE A 109 -10.63 -4.79 10.62
CA PHE A 109 -11.18 -6.11 10.28
C PHE A 109 -10.40 -7.26 10.92
N THR A 110 -9.09 -7.15 11.11
CA THR A 110 -8.28 -8.20 11.75
C THR A 110 -8.63 -8.43 13.21
N GLN A 111 -9.31 -7.49 13.86
CA GLN A 111 -9.89 -7.70 15.20
C GLN A 111 -11.15 -8.60 15.18
N LEU A 112 -11.78 -8.77 14.03
CA LEU A 112 -13.04 -9.48 13.87
C LEU A 112 -12.88 -10.86 13.22
N VAL A 113 -11.86 -11.00 12.36
CA VAL A 113 -11.65 -12.18 11.51
C VAL A 113 -10.18 -12.61 11.50
N ASP A 114 -9.94 -13.83 10.99
CA ASP A 114 -8.60 -14.36 10.80
C ASP A 114 -7.82 -13.52 9.77
N PRO A 115 -6.66 -12.91 10.16
CA PRO A 115 -5.88 -12.03 9.28
C PRO A 115 -5.37 -12.74 8.02
N VAL A 116 -4.93 -13.99 8.14
CA VAL A 116 -4.36 -14.76 7.03
C VAL A 116 -5.40 -15.03 5.96
N ARG A 117 -6.61 -15.43 6.38
CA ARG A 117 -7.73 -15.67 5.45
C ARG A 117 -8.18 -14.37 4.78
N MET A 118 -8.23 -13.29 5.54
CA MET A 118 -8.58 -11.98 5.00
C MET A 118 -7.53 -11.51 3.99
N SER A 119 -6.23 -11.69 4.27
CA SER A 119 -5.14 -11.35 3.36
C SER A 119 -5.20 -12.16 2.07
N ALA A 120 -5.53 -13.46 2.15
CA ALA A 120 -5.72 -14.29 0.95
C ALA A 120 -6.84 -13.75 0.05
N ILE A 121 -7.97 -13.35 0.63
CA ILE A 121 -9.09 -12.77 -0.13
C ILE A 121 -8.71 -11.42 -0.73
N GLN A 122 -8.07 -10.52 0.03
CA GLN A 122 -7.68 -9.21 -0.49
C GLN A 122 -6.68 -9.31 -1.65
N PHE A 123 -5.70 -10.23 -1.59
CA PHE A 123 -4.76 -10.43 -2.70
C PHE A 123 -5.44 -11.05 -3.92
N PHE A 124 -6.36 -11.98 -3.72
CA PHE A 124 -7.15 -12.54 -4.80
C PHE A 124 -7.98 -11.45 -5.50
N VAL A 125 -8.68 -10.62 -4.74
CA VAL A 125 -9.47 -9.49 -5.26
C VAL A 125 -8.58 -8.48 -5.97
N CYS A 126 -7.45 -8.11 -5.37
CA CYS A 126 -6.49 -7.20 -5.99
C CYS A 126 -5.97 -7.77 -7.32
N GLY A 127 -5.59 -9.03 -7.37
CA GLY A 127 -5.15 -9.69 -8.60
C GLY A 127 -6.23 -9.69 -9.68
N MET A 128 -7.46 -10.05 -9.34
CA MET A 128 -8.58 -10.06 -10.28
C MET A 128 -8.91 -8.66 -10.83
N LEU A 129 -8.87 -7.64 -9.99
CA LEU A 129 -9.14 -6.26 -10.41
C LEU A 129 -7.98 -5.64 -11.20
N SER A 130 -6.74 -6.09 -10.96
CA SER A 130 -5.56 -5.62 -11.68
C SER A 130 -5.43 -6.24 -13.08
N LEU A 131 -5.96 -7.45 -13.30
CA LEU A 131 -5.88 -8.14 -14.59
C LEU A 131 -6.39 -7.30 -15.77
N PRO A 132 -7.60 -6.67 -15.73
CA PRO A 132 -8.07 -5.83 -16.83
C PRO A 132 -7.14 -4.64 -17.10
N VAL A 133 -6.61 -4.03 -16.03
CA VAL A 133 -5.70 -2.87 -16.14
C VAL A 133 -4.40 -3.29 -16.85
N ILE A 134 -3.82 -4.42 -16.45
CA ILE A 134 -2.61 -4.97 -17.07
C ILE A 134 -2.83 -5.28 -18.55
N ILE A 135 -3.91 -5.97 -18.87
CA ILE A 135 -4.21 -6.40 -20.25
C ILE A 135 -4.47 -5.19 -21.19
N TRP A 136 -5.18 -4.16 -20.69
CA TRP A 136 -5.59 -3.03 -21.51
C TRP A 136 -4.56 -1.89 -21.55
N ALA A 137 -3.87 -1.63 -20.45
CA ALA A 137 -2.95 -0.50 -20.32
C ALA A 137 -1.49 -0.84 -20.57
N GLU A 138 -1.04 -2.02 -20.15
CA GLU A 138 0.40 -2.35 -20.18
C GLU A 138 0.76 -3.32 -21.31
N GLN A 139 -0.19 -4.13 -21.80
CA GLN A 139 0.03 -5.15 -22.86
C GLN A 139 1.37 -5.89 -22.70
N PRO A 140 1.60 -6.55 -21.57
CA PRO A 140 2.91 -7.10 -21.25
C PRO A 140 3.30 -8.22 -22.23
N GLU A 141 4.52 -8.17 -22.76
CA GLU A 141 5.08 -9.27 -23.53
C GLU A 141 5.40 -10.46 -22.62
N LEU A 142 5.03 -11.66 -23.07
CA LEU A 142 5.35 -12.89 -22.34
C LEU A 142 6.85 -13.06 -22.09
N SER A 143 7.69 -12.57 -23.01
CA SER A 143 9.15 -12.54 -22.87
C SER A 143 9.61 -11.72 -21.64
N ALA A 144 8.99 -10.54 -21.40
CA ALA A 144 9.29 -9.70 -20.26
C ALA A 144 8.86 -10.36 -18.93
N ILE A 145 7.67 -11.00 -18.91
CA ILE A 145 7.19 -11.74 -17.73
C ILE A 145 8.13 -12.91 -17.39
N THR A 146 8.55 -13.68 -18.40
CA THR A 146 9.48 -14.81 -18.18
C THR A 146 10.87 -14.35 -17.77
N ALA A 147 11.36 -13.21 -18.27
CA ALA A 147 12.63 -12.64 -17.83
C ALA A 147 12.57 -12.13 -16.37
N ALA A 148 11.42 -11.64 -15.92
CA ALA A 148 11.19 -11.10 -14.58
C ALA A 148 10.66 -12.15 -13.57
N TRP A 149 10.64 -13.45 -13.90
CA TRP A 149 10.05 -14.47 -13.02
C TRP A 149 10.64 -14.52 -11.62
N LEU A 150 11.94 -14.32 -11.47
CA LEU A 150 12.63 -14.38 -10.17
C LEU A 150 12.25 -13.19 -9.26
N PRO A 151 12.30 -11.91 -9.70
CA PRO A 151 11.77 -10.80 -8.95
C PRO A 151 10.28 -10.95 -8.61
N LEU A 152 9.46 -11.46 -9.54
CA LEU A 152 8.03 -11.68 -9.33
C LEU A 152 7.78 -12.76 -8.27
N ALA A 153 8.50 -13.87 -8.33
CA ALA A 153 8.41 -14.94 -7.33
C ALA A 153 8.87 -14.44 -5.95
N HIS A 154 9.97 -13.69 -5.90
CA HIS A 154 10.44 -13.09 -4.65
C HIS A 154 9.41 -12.11 -4.06
N ALA A 155 8.85 -11.21 -4.85
CA ALA A 155 7.82 -10.28 -4.40
C ALA A 155 6.56 -11.02 -3.91
N GLY A 156 6.09 -12.03 -4.64
CA GLY A 156 4.92 -12.83 -4.25
C GLY A 156 5.13 -13.60 -2.96
N ILE A 157 6.25 -14.31 -2.82
CA ILE A 157 6.52 -15.17 -1.66
C ILE A 157 6.93 -14.34 -0.44
N MET A 158 7.90 -13.44 -0.60
CA MET A 158 8.48 -12.70 0.53
C MET A 158 7.56 -11.55 0.98
N SER A 159 7.08 -10.74 0.07
CA SER A 159 6.24 -9.58 0.41
C SER A 159 4.80 -9.99 0.70
N CYS A 160 4.13 -10.65 -0.23
CA CYS A 160 2.72 -11.00 -0.06
C CYS A 160 2.51 -12.23 0.84
N GLY A 161 3.39 -13.23 0.78
CA GLY A 161 3.29 -14.43 1.60
C GLY A 161 3.78 -14.21 3.04
N ILE A 162 5.07 -13.97 3.21
CA ILE A 162 5.71 -13.95 4.53
C ILE A 162 5.43 -12.64 5.27
N ALA A 163 5.67 -11.48 4.66
CA ALA A 163 5.56 -10.20 5.36
C ALA A 163 4.14 -9.92 5.85
N TYR A 164 3.13 -10.15 5.01
CA TYR A 164 1.72 -9.97 5.41
C TYR A 164 1.21 -11.02 6.41
N THR A 165 1.84 -12.20 6.47
CA THR A 165 1.50 -13.21 7.48
C THR A 165 2.06 -12.84 8.85
N LEU A 166 3.19 -12.12 8.88
CA LEU A 166 3.85 -11.68 10.12
C LEU A 166 3.33 -10.32 10.64
N GLN A 167 2.59 -9.57 9.84
CA GLN A 167 2.00 -8.28 10.21
C GLN A 167 0.70 -8.46 11.00
#